data_f252fb559dc0e72681252f8f6c8cd301
#
_entry.id   f252fb559dc0e72681252f8f6c8cd301
#
_cell.length_a   1.000
_cell.length_b   1.000
_cell.length_c   1.000
_cell.angle_alpha   90.00
_cell.angle_beta   90.00
_cell.angle_gamma   90.00
#
_symmetry.space_group_name_H-M   'P 1'
#
loop_
_entity.id
_entity.type
_entity.pdbx_description
1 polymer ?
#
loop_
_entity_poly.entity_id
_entity_poly.type
_entity_poly.pdbx_seq_one_letter_code
_entity_poly.pdbx_strand_id
1 'polypeptide(L)'
;MDKEKSCGAIVFRKVKNNIEVLIIKHKNGGHWSFPKGHVEGDETEHETARREILEETGIEVSFVTGFREPVTYSPKQNVIKDVVYFLAEALNYDFVIQEEEISQVRWININDADKYLTYNNDKGLIFSARTALRRM
;
A
#
# COMPACT_ATOMS: atom_id res chain seq x y z
N MET A 1 -8.10 -1.28 -25.56
CA MET A 1 -7.25 -1.56 -24.39
C MET A 1 -7.98 -1.11 -23.14
N ASP A 2 -8.13 -2.01 -22.18
CA ASP A 2 -8.83 -1.71 -20.95
C ASP A 2 -7.91 -1.01 -19.96
N LYS A 3 -8.45 0.01 -19.29
CA LYS A 3 -7.75 0.69 -18.21
C LYS A 3 -8.39 0.35 -16.88
N GLU A 4 -7.53 -0.02 -15.92
CA GLU A 4 -7.95 -0.23 -14.53
C GLU A 4 -7.24 0.79 -13.66
N LYS A 5 -7.90 1.20 -12.59
CA LYS A 5 -7.31 2.13 -11.62
C LYS A 5 -7.49 1.59 -10.21
N SER A 6 -6.40 1.58 -9.47
CA SER A 6 -6.39 1.23 -8.05
C SER A 6 -5.71 2.33 -7.25
N CYS A 7 -6.02 2.39 -5.97
CA CYS A 7 -5.37 3.31 -5.04
C CYS A 7 -5.04 2.57 -3.75
N GLY A 8 -3.92 2.95 -3.16
CA GLY A 8 -3.47 2.39 -1.91
C GLY A 8 -2.45 3.30 -1.24
N ALA A 9 -1.71 2.76 -0.29
CA ALA A 9 -0.74 3.57 0.43
C ALA A 9 0.40 2.73 1.01
N ILE A 10 1.54 3.39 1.18
CA ILE A 10 2.59 2.93 2.07
C ILE A 10 2.16 3.40 3.46
N VAL A 11 1.69 2.46 4.28
CA VAL A 11 1.21 2.75 5.64
C VAL A 11 2.35 2.55 6.61
N PHE A 12 2.63 3.55 7.43
CA PHE A 12 3.74 3.48 8.38
C PHE A 12 3.27 3.72 9.81
N ARG A 13 4.10 3.28 10.74
CA ARG A 13 4.00 3.62 12.16
C ARG A 13 5.40 3.86 12.72
N LYS A 14 5.46 4.64 13.77
CA LYS A 14 6.72 4.90 14.48
C LYS A 14 6.77 4.05 15.73
N VAL A 15 7.83 3.24 15.87
CA VAL A 15 8.04 2.40 17.04
C VAL A 15 9.42 2.73 17.60
N LYS A 16 9.45 3.49 18.70
CA LYS A 16 10.69 4.02 19.27
C LYS A 16 11.43 4.87 18.20
N ASN A 17 12.65 4.51 17.84
CA ASN A 17 13.43 5.22 16.83
C ASN A 17 13.30 4.61 15.44
N ASN A 18 12.42 3.63 15.28
CA ASN A 18 12.26 2.92 14.02
C ASN A 18 10.94 3.26 13.35
N ILE A 19 10.94 3.15 12.02
CA ILE A 19 9.71 3.26 11.23
C ILE A 19 9.42 1.88 10.67
N GLU A 20 8.17 1.44 10.86
CA GLU A 20 7.69 0.19 10.29
C GLU A 20 6.62 0.47 9.25
N VAL A 21 6.59 -0.34 8.22
CA VAL A 21 5.59 -0.25 7.15
C VAL A 21 4.74 -1.51 7.10
N LEU A 22 3.50 -1.31 6.67
CA LEU A 22 2.50 -2.37 6.58
C LEU A 22 2.60 -3.06 5.23
N ILE A 23 2.79 -4.37 5.23
CA ILE A 23 2.76 -5.17 4.00
C ILE A 23 1.77 -6.31 4.14
N ILE A 24 1.20 -6.71 3.02
CA ILE A 24 0.24 -7.80 2.96
C ILE A 24 0.74 -8.88 2.01
N LYS A 25 0.42 -10.13 2.35
CA LYS A 25 0.69 -11.27 1.48
C LYS A 25 -0.62 -11.72 0.87
N HIS A 26 -0.67 -11.77 -0.45
CA HIS A 26 -1.85 -12.19 -1.19
C HIS A 26 -2.00 -13.69 -1.13
N LYS A 27 -3.24 -14.15 -0.93
CA LYS A 27 -3.57 -15.57 -0.85
C LYS A 27 -3.27 -16.29 -2.15
N ASN A 28 -3.67 -15.66 -3.27
CA ASN A 28 -3.39 -16.17 -4.61
C ASN A 28 -2.04 -15.63 -5.09
N GLY A 29 -1.10 -16.53 -5.39
CA GLY A 29 0.23 -16.16 -5.87
C GLY A 29 1.26 -15.89 -4.79
N GLY A 30 0.85 -15.62 -3.56
CA GLY A 30 1.76 -15.45 -2.43
C GLY A 30 2.69 -14.24 -2.48
N HIS A 31 2.37 -13.22 -3.29
CA HIS A 31 3.22 -12.03 -3.38
C HIS A 31 2.97 -11.06 -2.23
N TRP A 32 4.01 -10.35 -1.85
CA TRP A 32 3.97 -9.30 -0.82
C TRP A 32 3.90 -7.94 -1.47
N SER A 33 3.00 -7.09 -0.98
CA SER A 33 2.80 -5.75 -1.52
C SER A 33 2.18 -4.83 -0.47
N PHE A 34 1.96 -3.56 -0.87
CA PHE A 34 1.19 -2.61 -0.05
C PHE A 34 -0.31 -2.83 -0.27
N PRO A 35 -1.14 -2.50 0.73
CA PRO A 35 -2.59 -2.59 0.56
C PRO A 35 -3.07 -1.59 -0.48
N LYS A 36 -3.95 -2.07 -1.37
CA LYS A 36 -4.55 -1.28 -2.45
C LYS A 36 -5.74 -2.01 -3.04
N GLY A 37 -6.54 -1.30 -3.78
CA GLY A 37 -7.63 -1.91 -4.53
C GLY A 37 -8.30 -0.94 -5.48
N HIS A 38 -9.27 -1.46 -6.24
CA HIS A 38 -9.92 -0.74 -7.33
C HIS A 38 -10.81 0.40 -6.83
N VAL A 39 -10.80 1.49 -7.59
CA VAL A 39 -11.74 2.60 -7.40
C VAL A 39 -13.15 2.10 -7.66
N GLU A 40 -14.07 2.40 -6.77
CA GLU A 40 -15.48 2.06 -6.91
C GLU A 40 -16.32 3.32 -7.04
N GLY A 41 -17.22 3.33 -8.03
CA GLY A 41 -18.16 4.45 -8.24
C GLY A 41 -17.44 5.78 -8.34
N ASP A 42 -17.91 6.75 -7.57
CA ASP A 42 -17.39 8.12 -7.59
C ASP A 42 -16.35 8.39 -6.49
N GLU A 43 -15.73 7.36 -5.94
CA GLU A 43 -14.72 7.53 -4.91
C GLU A 43 -13.56 8.40 -5.40
N THR A 44 -13.08 9.28 -4.53
CA THR A 44 -11.80 9.93 -4.75
C THR A 44 -10.67 8.92 -4.55
N GLU A 45 -9.47 9.26 -5.00
CA GLU A 45 -8.30 8.41 -4.80
C GLU A 45 -8.04 8.13 -3.32
N HIS A 46 -8.14 9.14 -2.47
CA HIS A 46 -7.97 8.98 -1.02
C HIS A 46 -9.06 8.10 -0.41
N GLU A 47 -10.30 8.27 -0.83
CA GLU A 47 -11.41 7.44 -0.35
C GLU A 47 -11.20 5.97 -0.69
N THR A 48 -10.77 5.68 -1.92
CA THR A 48 -10.46 4.31 -2.34
C THR A 48 -9.34 3.71 -1.49
N ALA A 49 -8.24 4.45 -1.34
CA ALA A 49 -7.10 3.97 -0.56
C ALA A 49 -7.51 3.70 0.89
N ARG A 50 -8.23 4.62 1.52
CA ARG A 50 -8.71 4.46 2.90
C ARG A 50 -9.58 3.22 3.06
N ARG A 51 -10.54 3.05 2.15
CA ARG A 51 -11.47 1.91 2.18
C ARG A 51 -10.74 0.58 2.00
N GLU A 52 -9.87 0.50 1.02
CA GLU A 52 -9.12 -0.74 0.74
C GLU A 52 -8.18 -1.13 1.88
N ILE A 53 -7.47 -0.17 2.45
CA ILE A 53 -6.60 -0.44 3.60
C ILE A 53 -7.43 -0.98 4.77
N LEU A 54 -8.57 -0.36 5.05
CA LEU A 54 -9.45 -0.79 6.13
C LEU A 54 -10.02 -2.19 5.88
N GLU A 55 -10.49 -2.46 4.65
CA GLU A 55 -11.04 -3.77 4.29
C GLU A 55 -10.00 -4.88 4.39
N GLU A 56 -8.80 -4.63 3.88
CA GLU A 56 -7.76 -5.66 3.81
C GLU A 56 -7.06 -5.90 5.15
N THR A 57 -6.94 -4.89 5.99
CA THR A 57 -6.08 -4.96 7.18
C THR A 57 -6.73 -4.51 8.48
N GLY A 58 -7.88 -3.84 8.43
CA GLY A 58 -8.50 -3.26 9.62
C GLY A 58 -7.81 -1.98 10.12
N ILE A 59 -6.87 -1.43 9.37
CA ILE A 59 -6.10 -0.26 9.79
C ILE A 59 -6.74 1.03 9.28
N GLU A 60 -6.94 2.00 10.17
CA GLU A 60 -7.33 3.34 9.82
C GLU A 60 -6.09 4.22 9.69
N VAL A 61 -6.13 5.17 8.76
CA VAL A 61 -4.95 5.96 8.40
C VAL A 61 -5.24 7.44 8.33
N SER A 62 -4.16 8.22 8.49
CA SER A 62 -4.13 9.66 8.22
C SER A 62 -3.10 9.91 7.11
N PHE A 63 -3.53 10.51 6.01
CA PHE A 63 -2.64 10.72 4.86
C PHE A 63 -1.67 11.87 5.08
N VAL A 64 -0.42 11.65 4.63
CA VAL A 64 0.61 12.67 4.62
C VAL A 64 0.40 13.59 3.43
N THR A 65 0.32 14.90 3.67
CA THR A 65 0.10 15.88 2.61
C THR A 65 1.28 15.90 1.62
N GLY A 66 0.95 15.94 0.33
CA GLY A 66 1.95 16.14 -0.72
C GLY A 66 2.58 14.88 -1.28
N PHE A 67 2.27 13.71 -0.75
CA PHE A 67 2.79 12.44 -1.30
C PHE A 67 1.73 11.80 -2.20
N ARG A 68 2.07 11.64 -3.47
CA ARG A 68 1.24 10.94 -4.45
C ARG A 68 2.16 10.36 -5.52
N GLU A 69 2.27 9.03 -5.56
CA GLU A 69 3.16 8.33 -6.50
C GLU A 69 2.34 7.41 -7.41
N PRO A 70 2.19 7.74 -8.68
CA PRO A 70 1.51 6.86 -9.63
C PRO A 70 2.49 5.82 -10.18
N VAL A 71 1.98 4.61 -10.40
CA VAL A 71 2.70 3.52 -11.05
C VAL A 71 1.78 2.95 -12.11
N THR A 72 2.30 2.83 -13.34
CA THR A 72 1.55 2.28 -14.47
C THR A 72 2.24 1.02 -14.95
N TYR A 73 1.47 -0.06 -15.11
CA TYR A 73 1.99 -1.31 -15.65
C TYR A 73 0.88 -2.09 -16.35
N SER A 74 1.28 -3.14 -17.08
CA SER A 74 0.36 -4.03 -17.77
C SER A 74 0.35 -5.38 -17.05
N PRO A 75 -0.72 -5.71 -16.29
CA PRO A 75 -0.79 -7.00 -15.60
C PRO A 75 -1.03 -8.17 -16.56
N LYS A 76 -1.61 -7.90 -17.72
CA LYS A 76 -1.85 -8.87 -18.78
C LYS A 76 -2.03 -8.15 -20.11
N GLN A 77 -2.08 -8.93 -21.20
CA GLN A 77 -2.25 -8.37 -22.55
C GLN A 77 -3.52 -7.53 -22.64
N ASN A 78 -3.41 -6.36 -23.29
CA ASN A 78 -4.50 -5.41 -23.53
C ASN A 78 -5.11 -4.78 -22.28
N VAL A 79 -4.41 -4.84 -21.14
CA VAL A 79 -4.82 -4.17 -19.92
C VAL A 79 -3.70 -3.27 -19.44
N ILE A 80 -4.04 -2.00 -19.16
CA ILE A 80 -3.13 -1.07 -18.50
C ILE A 80 -3.71 -0.77 -17.13
N LYS A 81 -2.89 -0.88 -16.10
CA LYS A 81 -3.29 -0.59 -14.73
C LYS A 81 -2.51 0.59 -14.18
N ASP A 82 -3.25 1.59 -13.72
CA ASP A 82 -2.70 2.71 -12.97
C ASP A 82 -2.96 2.47 -11.50
N VAL A 83 -1.92 2.56 -10.68
CA VAL A 83 -2.04 2.49 -9.23
C VAL A 83 -1.48 3.77 -8.64
N VAL A 84 -2.28 4.45 -7.84
CA VAL A 84 -1.85 5.65 -7.13
C VAL A 84 -1.58 5.28 -5.68
N TYR A 85 -0.36 5.55 -5.22
CA TYR A 85 0.05 5.29 -3.84
C TYR A 85 0.23 6.59 -3.07
N PHE A 86 -0.35 6.61 -1.88
CA PHE A 86 -0.15 7.67 -0.90
C PHE A 86 0.79 7.20 0.20
N LEU A 87 1.19 8.11 1.05
CA LEU A 87 1.90 7.81 2.29
C LEU A 87 0.92 8.11 3.43
N ALA A 88 0.77 7.19 4.36
CA ALA A 88 -0.23 7.33 5.40
C ALA A 88 0.27 6.80 6.74
N GLU A 89 -0.03 7.53 7.80
CA GLU A 89 0.29 7.09 9.15
C GLU A 89 -0.87 6.27 9.72
N ALA A 90 -0.55 5.12 10.32
CA ALA A 90 -1.55 4.27 10.95
C ALA A 90 -2.09 4.93 12.22
N LEU A 91 -3.41 4.91 12.39
CA LEU A 91 -4.08 5.43 13.58
C LEU A 91 -4.36 4.33 14.60
N ASN A 92 -4.31 3.07 14.18
CA ASN A 92 -4.39 1.89 15.04
C ASN A 92 -3.42 0.84 14.50
N TYR A 93 -3.13 -0.21 15.26
CA TYR A 93 -2.08 -1.17 14.91
C TYR A 93 -2.54 -2.62 14.87
N ASP A 94 -3.72 -2.92 15.37
CA ASP A 94 -4.25 -4.28 15.42
C ASP A 94 -4.94 -4.64 14.11
N PHE A 95 -4.58 -5.79 13.56
CA PHE A 95 -5.11 -6.23 12.28
C PHE A 95 -6.47 -6.91 12.40
N VAL A 96 -7.31 -6.69 11.37
CA VAL A 96 -8.47 -7.52 11.08
C VAL A 96 -8.31 -7.92 9.61
N ILE A 97 -7.84 -9.14 9.37
CA ILE A 97 -7.45 -9.60 8.04
C ILE A 97 -8.67 -10.01 7.22
N GLN A 98 -8.72 -9.57 5.96
CA GLN A 98 -9.69 -10.02 4.98
C GLN A 98 -9.26 -11.39 4.44
N GLU A 99 -9.71 -12.47 5.07
CA GLU A 99 -9.20 -13.82 4.86
C GLU A 99 -9.41 -14.38 3.44
N GLU A 100 -10.38 -13.86 2.70
CA GLU A 100 -10.65 -14.30 1.34
C GLU A 100 -9.51 -13.98 0.37
N GLU A 101 -8.82 -12.88 0.60
CA GLU A 101 -7.80 -12.37 -0.32
C GLU A 101 -6.41 -12.30 0.28
N ILE A 102 -6.31 -12.14 1.60
CA ILE A 102 -5.07 -11.85 2.29
C ILE A 102 -4.73 -12.99 3.24
N SER A 103 -3.52 -13.56 3.10
CA SER A 103 -3.08 -14.64 3.98
C SER A 103 -2.28 -14.17 5.17
N GLN A 104 -1.55 -13.04 5.04
CA GLN A 104 -0.76 -12.48 6.13
C GLN A 104 -0.71 -10.96 6.04
N VAL A 105 -0.60 -10.32 7.18
CA VAL A 105 -0.33 -8.89 7.31
C VAL A 105 0.81 -8.73 8.30
N ARG A 106 1.78 -7.89 7.98
CA ARG A 106 2.95 -7.65 8.83
C ARG A 106 3.34 -6.19 8.90
N TRP A 107 3.78 -5.79 10.08
CA TRP A 107 4.58 -4.58 10.25
C TRP A 107 6.05 -4.97 10.12
N ILE A 108 6.80 -4.34 9.22
CA ILE A 108 8.21 -4.61 9.04
C ILE A 108 9.01 -3.31 9.08
N ASN A 109 10.24 -3.38 9.57
CA ASN A 109 11.13 -2.22 9.54
C ASN A 109 11.29 -1.74 8.11
N ILE A 110 11.14 -0.44 7.88
CA ILE A 110 11.23 0.14 6.53
C ILE A 110 12.56 -0.19 5.85
N ASN A 111 13.64 -0.36 6.63
CA ASN A 111 14.95 -0.71 6.09
C ASN A 111 15.05 -2.15 5.60
N ASP A 112 14.11 -3.01 6.03
CA ASP A 112 14.06 -4.42 5.63
C ASP A 112 12.99 -4.68 4.56
N ALA A 113 12.20 -3.67 4.20
CA ALA A 113 11.07 -3.84 3.30
C ALA A 113 11.46 -4.45 1.94
N ASP A 114 12.62 -4.06 1.41
CA ASP A 114 13.10 -4.57 0.12
C ASP A 114 13.27 -6.08 0.09
N LYS A 115 13.51 -6.69 1.26
CA LYS A 115 13.71 -8.15 1.36
C LYS A 115 12.40 -8.92 1.22
N TYR A 116 11.27 -8.26 1.51
CA TYR A 116 9.95 -8.90 1.51
C TYR A 116 9.15 -8.60 0.26
N LEU A 117 9.23 -7.36 -0.24
CA LEU A 117 8.42 -6.92 -1.38
C LEU A 117 8.77 -7.71 -2.64
N THR A 118 7.74 -8.22 -3.31
CA THR A 118 7.92 -9.09 -4.48
C THR A 118 8.30 -8.29 -5.73
N TYR A 119 7.71 -7.10 -5.91
CA TYR A 119 7.84 -6.34 -7.15
C TYR A 119 8.80 -5.17 -7.02
N ASN A 120 9.58 -4.92 -8.08
CA ASN A 120 10.54 -3.82 -8.12
C ASN A 120 9.88 -2.44 -7.99
N ASN A 121 8.69 -2.27 -8.53
CA ASN A 121 7.94 -1.01 -8.39
C ASN A 121 7.69 -0.68 -6.93
N ASP A 122 7.36 -1.67 -6.11
CA ASP A 122 7.10 -1.49 -4.69
C ASP A 122 8.38 -1.11 -3.94
N LYS A 123 9.52 -1.66 -4.35
CA LYS A 123 10.82 -1.29 -3.76
C LYS A 123 11.16 0.17 -4.05
N GLY A 124 10.84 0.66 -5.25
CA GLY A 124 10.98 2.07 -5.59
C GLY A 124 10.10 2.98 -4.73
N LEU A 125 8.89 2.53 -4.41
CA LEU A 125 7.98 3.26 -3.54
C LEU A 125 8.55 3.39 -2.12
N ILE A 126 9.22 2.36 -1.61
CA ILE A 126 9.89 2.43 -0.31
C ILE A 126 10.96 3.52 -0.31
N PHE A 127 11.72 3.65 -1.38
CA PHE A 127 12.71 4.71 -1.49
C PHE A 127 12.06 6.10 -1.41
N SER A 128 10.99 6.32 -2.15
CA SER A 128 10.24 7.58 -2.13
C SER A 128 9.65 7.87 -0.75
N ALA A 129 9.09 6.85 -0.09
CA ALA A 129 8.52 6.98 1.25
C ALA A 129 9.59 7.35 2.28
N ARG A 130 10.76 6.71 2.23
CA ARG A 130 11.87 7.02 3.14
C ARG A 130 12.32 8.46 2.97
N THR A 131 12.42 8.93 1.73
CA THR A 131 12.80 10.31 1.44
C THR A 131 11.78 11.29 2.03
N ALA A 132 10.49 11.02 1.84
CA ALA A 132 9.44 11.88 2.38
C ALA A 132 9.44 11.89 3.92
N LEU A 133 9.63 10.72 4.55
CA LEU A 133 9.65 10.61 6.00
C LEU A 133 10.82 11.33 6.65
N ARG A 134 11.97 11.42 5.97
CA ARG A 134 13.13 12.16 6.46
C ARG A 134 12.90 13.67 6.51
N ARG A 135 11.95 14.17 5.70
CA ARG A 135 11.64 15.60 5.62
C ARG A 135 10.55 16.02 6.60
N MET A 136 9.99 15.07 7.31
CA MET A 136 8.90 15.32 8.27
C MET A 136 9.47 15.65 9.66
#